data_f04ef9a9f9a68f2e587d1ea893601284
#
_entry.id   f04ef9a9f9a68f2e587d1ea893601284
#
_cell.length_a   1.000
_cell.length_b   1.000
_cell.length_c   1.000
_cell.angle_alpha   90.00
_cell.angle_beta   90.00
_cell.angle_gamma   90.00
#
_symmetry.space_group_name_H-M   'P 1'
#
loop_
_entity.id
_entity.type
_entity.pdbx_description
1 polymer ?
#
loop_
_entity_poly.entity_id
_entity_poly.type
_entity_poly.pdbx_seq_one_letter_code
_entity_poly.pdbx_strand_id
1 'polypeptide(L)'
;WVDGYLARAWNQESKLGAMLDPIADKAMVVIALMIIVGYSSMSPWLVLPATVILFREVFISGLREFLGDTAGTLKVTVLAKWKTTAQMVAISFLFSQGVFEHYLIMSSIGMDQEAITSVLDGGVNDDIGLRWKFNAMVWSGNIGVGLLWVAAALTLITGFDYFAKSLPFLKDDGS
;
A
#
# COMPACT_ATOMS: atom_id res chain seq x y z
N TRP A 1 6.38 13.28 -8.47
CA TRP A 1 5.75 14.53 -8.93
C TRP A 1 6.78 15.59 -9.27
N VAL A 2 7.77 15.82 -8.39
CA VAL A 2 8.86 16.81 -8.60
C VAL A 2 9.77 16.38 -9.74
N ASP A 3 10.14 15.10 -9.80
CA ASP A 3 10.98 14.50 -10.86
C ASP A 3 10.32 14.56 -12.25
N GLY A 4 9.04 14.21 -12.35
CA GLY A 4 8.29 14.32 -13.60
C GLY A 4 8.06 15.77 -14.05
N TYR A 5 7.95 16.72 -13.11
CA TYR A 5 7.91 18.15 -13.43
C TYR A 5 9.26 18.66 -13.95
N LEU A 6 10.37 18.29 -13.29
CA LEU A 6 11.72 18.66 -13.67
C LEU A 6 12.13 18.04 -15.03
N ALA A 7 11.80 16.75 -15.25
CA ALA A 7 12.07 16.08 -16.53
C ALA A 7 11.35 16.76 -17.72
N ARG A 8 10.09 17.17 -17.50
CA ARG A 8 9.33 17.95 -18.51
C ARG A 8 9.89 19.35 -18.69
N ALA A 9 10.28 20.02 -17.63
CA ALA A 9 10.85 21.37 -17.69
C ALA A 9 12.21 21.41 -18.40
N TRP A 10 12.96 20.29 -18.32
CA TRP A 10 14.28 20.17 -18.97
C TRP A 10 14.29 19.40 -20.28
N ASN A 11 13.11 19.00 -20.79
CA ASN A 11 12.96 18.26 -22.06
C ASN A 11 13.80 16.96 -22.10
N GLN A 12 13.98 16.30 -20.95
CA GLN A 12 14.79 15.09 -20.76
C GLN A 12 13.93 13.82 -20.66
N GLU A 13 12.79 13.78 -21.35
CA GLU A 13 11.98 12.57 -21.42
C GLU A 13 12.71 11.51 -22.26
N SER A 14 13.23 10.49 -21.58
CA SER A 14 13.81 9.34 -22.27
C SER A 14 12.75 8.25 -22.48
N LYS A 15 12.82 7.53 -23.61
CA LYS A 15 11.96 6.36 -23.86
C LYS A 15 12.12 5.31 -22.79
N LEU A 16 13.31 5.17 -22.21
CA LEU A 16 13.62 4.27 -21.12
C LEU A 16 12.89 4.70 -19.83
N GLY A 17 12.91 5.99 -19.49
CA GLY A 17 12.18 6.54 -18.34
C GLY A 17 10.68 6.27 -18.45
N ALA A 18 10.07 6.59 -19.58
CA ALA A 18 8.65 6.36 -19.81
C ALA A 18 8.24 4.87 -19.73
N MET A 19 9.15 3.95 -20.04
CA MET A 19 8.95 2.51 -19.85
C MET A 19 9.12 2.09 -18.38
N LEU A 20 10.10 2.68 -17.68
CA LEU A 20 10.42 2.29 -16.29
C LEU A 20 9.42 2.84 -15.27
N ASP A 21 8.82 4.01 -15.49
CA ASP A 21 7.88 4.63 -14.56
C ASP A 21 6.75 3.70 -14.10
N PRO A 22 5.97 3.08 -15.00
CA PRO A 22 4.89 2.19 -14.57
C PRO A 22 5.40 0.88 -13.93
N ILE A 23 6.64 0.48 -14.23
CA ILE A 23 7.28 -0.70 -13.60
C ILE A 23 7.71 -0.33 -12.18
N ALA A 24 8.36 0.82 -12.00
CA ALA A 24 8.83 1.30 -10.71
C ALA A 24 7.67 1.51 -9.73
N ASP A 25 6.58 2.15 -10.17
CA ASP A 25 5.39 2.36 -9.34
C ASP A 25 4.81 1.04 -8.81
N LYS A 26 4.69 0.03 -9.66
CA LYS A 26 4.20 -1.29 -9.26
C LYS A 26 5.18 -2.02 -8.37
N ALA A 27 6.48 -2.01 -8.72
CA ALA A 27 7.51 -2.67 -7.94
C ALA A 27 7.59 -2.10 -6.52
N MET A 28 7.51 -0.77 -6.38
CA MET A 28 7.52 -0.10 -5.08
C MET A 28 6.38 -0.59 -4.18
N VAL A 29 5.17 -0.68 -4.71
CA VAL A 29 4.00 -1.17 -3.97
C VAL A 29 4.16 -2.63 -3.58
N VAL A 30 4.59 -3.49 -4.51
CA VAL A 30 4.80 -4.92 -4.25
C VAL A 30 5.83 -5.12 -3.14
N ILE A 31 6.99 -4.46 -3.25
CA ILE A 31 8.08 -4.56 -2.27
C ILE A 31 7.61 -4.05 -0.90
N ALA A 32 6.92 -2.90 -0.86
CA ALA A 32 6.40 -2.35 0.39
C ALA A 32 5.44 -3.31 1.09
N LEU A 33 4.47 -3.88 0.36
CA LEU A 33 3.53 -4.85 0.91
C LEU A 33 4.21 -6.15 1.36
N MET A 34 5.21 -6.64 0.62
CA MET A 34 5.99 -7.81 1.02
C MET A 34 6.75 -7.58 2.33
N ILE A 35 7.37 -6.40 2.50
CA ILE A 35 8.07 -6.02 3.72
C ILE A 35 7.09 -5.97 4.89
N ILE A 36 5.96 -5.27 4.74
CA ILE A 36 4.93 -5.14 5.78
C ILE A 36 4.40 -6.51 6.20
N VAL A 37 4.07 -7.37 5.25
CA VAL A 37 3.59 -8.73 5.53
C VAL A 37 4.66 -9.56 6.24
N GLY A 38 5.91 -9.49 5.80
CA GLY A 38 7.03 -10.19 6.43
C GLY A 38 7.25 -9.75 7.90
N TYR A 39 7.23 -8.46 8.16
CA TYR A 39 7.38 -7.91 9.52
C TYR A 39 6.18 -8.21 10.44
N SER A 40 4.99 -8.40 9.88
CA SER A 40 3.76 -8.66 10.63
C SER A 40 3.61 -10.11 11.11
N SER A 41 4.65 -10.93 11.01
CA SER A 41 4.59 -12.38 11.28
C SER A 41 3.47 -13.08 10.49
N MET A 42 3.23 -12.66 9.26
CA MET A 42 2.20 -13.20 8.36
C MET A 42 0.76 -13.05 8.90
N SER A 43 0.49 -11.96 9.61
CA SER A 43 -0.87 -11.69 10.12
C SER A 43 -1.92 -11.76 9.01
N PRO A 44 -2.99 -12.56 9.14
CA PRO A 44 -4.04 -12.66 8.13
C PRO A 44 -4.69 -11.32 7.78
N TRP A 45 -4.77 -10.40 8.74
CA TRP A 45 -5.32 -9.05 8.57
C TRP A 45 -4.52 -8.17 7.60
N LEU A 46 -3.25 -8.51 7.37
CA LEU A 46 -2.36 -7.85 6.40
C LEU A 46 -2.16 -8.70 5.14
N VAL A 47 -2.01 -10.01 5.29
CA VAL A 47 -1.80 -10.94 4.17
C VAL A 47 -2.98 -10.91 3.20
N LEU A 48 -4.21 -11.01 3.71
CA LEU A 48 -5.41 -11.06 2.85
C LEU A 48 -5.57 -9.82 1.97
N PRO A 49 -5.63 -8.59 2.51
CA PRO A 49 -5.78 -7.40 1.67
C PRO A 49 -4.58 -7.17 0.76
N ALA A 50 -3.35 -7.46 1.21
CA ALA A 50 -2.16 -7.37 0.37
C ALA A 50 -2.25 -8.33 -0.83
N THR A 51 -2.64 -9.59 -0.61
CA THR A 51 -2.83 -10.59 -1.67
C THR A 51 -3.88 -10.15 -2.69
N VAL A 52 -5.01 -9.61 -2.24
CA VAL A 52 -6.07 -9.09 -3.10
C VAL A 52 -5.54 -7.95 -3.99
N ILE A 53 -4.81 -7.01 -3.39
CA ILE A 53 -4.23 -5.87 -4.12
C ILE A 53 -3.24 -6.38 -5.17
N LEU A 54 -2.29 -7.25 -4.78
CA LEU A 54 -1.27 -7.78 -5.68
C LEU A 54 -1.87 -8.61 -6.82
N PHE A 55 -2.80 -9.51 -6.50
CA PHE A 55 -3.49 -10.31 -7.51
C PHE A 55 -4.15 -9.42 -8.57
N ARG A 56 -4.90 -8.42 -8.13
CA ARG A 56 -5.57 -7.48 -9.05
C ARG A 56 -4.57 -6.70 -9.90
N GLU A 57 -3.47 -6.23 -9.33
CA GLU A 57 -2.44 -5.51 -10.09
C GLU A 57 -1.86 -6.36 -11.22
N VAL A 58 -1.56 -7.63 -10.94
CA VAL A 58 -1.07 -8.58 -11.94
C VAL A 58 -2.15 -8.88 -12.97
N PHE A 59 -3.37 -9.21 -12.51
CA PHE A 59 -4.49 -9.57 -13.39
C PHE A 59 -4.84 -8.45 -14.38
N ILE A 60 -5.03 -7.22 -13.89
CA ILE A 60 -5.38 -6.09 -14.76
C ILE A 60 -4.21 -5.69 -15.67
N SER A 61 -2.96 -5.90 -15.24
CA SER A 61 -1.81 -5.64 -16.11
C SER A 61 -1.77 -6.61 -17.28
N GLY A 62 -1.93 -7.91 -17.01
CA GLY A 62 -2.01 -8.91 -18.07
C GLY A 62 -3.20 -8.70 -19.02
N LEU A 63 -4.35 -8.34 -18.45
CA LEU A 63 -5.53 -8.02 -19.25
C LEU A 63 -5.31 -6.81 -20.18
N ARG A 64 -4.65 -5.76 -19.70
CA ARG A 64 -4.29 -4.59 -20.51
C ARG A 64 -3.31 -4.92 -21.61
N GLU A 65 -2.32 -5.75 -21.32
CA GLU A 65 -1.33 -6.21 -22.28
C GLU A 65 -2.01 -7.03 -23.39
N PHE A 66 -2.92 -7.94 -23.03
CA PHE A 66 -3.69 -8.73 -23.97
C PHE A 66 -4.57 -7.86 -24.90
N LEU A 67 -5.24 -6.84 -24.35
CA LEU A 67 -6.12 -5.94 -25.10
C LEU A 67 -5.36 -4.94 -25.99
N GLY A 68 -4.08 -4.72 -25.77
CA GLY A 68 -3.25 -3.80 -26.55
C GLY A 68 -3.85 -2.39 -26.65
N ASP A 69 -3.98 -1.89 -27.89
CA ASP A 69 -4.51 -0.54 -28.14
C ASP A 69 -5.95 -0.34 -27.67
N THR A 70 -6.76 -1.41 -27.64
CA THR A 70 -8.14 -1.39 -27.15
C THR A 70 -8.21 -1.03 -25.67
N ALA A 71 -7.19 -1.38 -24.88
CA ALA A 71 -7.12 -1.04 -23.47
C ALA A 71 -7.18 0.47 -23.20
N GLY A 72 -6.65 1.28 -24.14
CA GLY A 72 -6.67 2.75 -24.07
C GLY A 72 -8.06 3.35 -24.19
N THR A 73 -9.00 2.65 -24.80
CA THR A 73 -10.39 3.11 -24.98
C THR A 73 -11.25 2.92 -23.73
N LEU A 74 -10.83 2.04 -22.80
CA LEU A 74 -11.56 1.76 -21.57
C LEU A 74 -11.32 2.86 -20.54
N LYS A 75 -12.34 3.68 -20.28
CA LYS A 75 -12.27 4.78 -19.31
C LYS A 75 -12.02 4.26 -17.89
N VAL A 76 -10.96 4.77 -17.27
CA VAL A 76 -10.63 4.52 -15.86
C VAL A 76 -11.52 5.39 -14.97
N THR A 77 -12.18 4.79 -13.99
CA THR A 77 -13.06 5.51 -13.06
C THR A 77 -12.27 6.39 -12.08
N VAL A 78 -12.91 7.43 -11.52
CA VAL A 78 -12.34 8.28 -10.46
C VAL A 78 -11.96 7.44 -9.23
N LEU A 79 -12.70 6.36 -8.95
CA LEU A 79 -12.41 5.41 -7.88
C LEU A 79 -11.00 4.78 -7.99
N ALA A 80 -10.47 4.64 -9.20
CA ALA A 80 -9.12 4.12 -9.39
C ALA A 80 -8.03 5.06 -8.84
N LYS A 81 -8.27 6.37 -8.80
CA LYS A 81 -7.37 7.34 -8.18
C LYS A 81 -7.42 7.22 -6.65
N TRP A 82 -8.63 7.12 -6.07
CA TRP A 82 -8.83 6.95 -4.64
C TRP A 82 -8.22 5.64 -4.12
N LYS A 83 -8.34 4.54 -4.89
CA LYS A 83 -7.68 3.27 -4.57
C LYS A 83 -6.17 3.46 -4.32
N THR A 84 -5.48 4.10 -5.25
CA THR A 84 -4.02 4.29 -5.17
C THR A 84 -3.65 5.20 -4.00
N THR A 85 -4.40 6.28 -3.80
CA THR A 85 -4.18 7.18 -2.66
C THR A 85 -4.37 6.44 -1.33
N ALA A 86 -5.49 5.71 -1.15
CA ALA A 86 -5.74 4.94 0.06
C ALA A 86 -4.63 3.91 0.33
N GLN A 87 -4.17 3.23 -0.71
CA GLN A 87 -3.08 2.25 -0.63
C GLN A 87 -1.76 2.88 -0.19
N MET A 88 -1.36 4.02 -0.78
CA MET A 88 -0.13 4.70 -0.42
C MET A 88 -0.17 5.24 1.01
N VAL A 89 -1.32 5.80 1.44
CA VAL A 89 -1.51 6.27 2.80
C VAL A 89 -1.48 5.10 3.79
N ALA A 90 -2.14 3.96 3.47
CA ALA A 90 -2.10 2.75 4.28
C ALA A 90 -0.66 2.26 4.50
N ILE A 91 0.12 2.15 3.41
CA ILE A 91 1.53 1.75 3.46
C ILE A 91 2.34 2.70 4.35
N SER A 92 2.14 4.02 4.22
CA SER A 92 2.83 5.01 5.04
C SER A 92 2.53 4.86 6.53
N PHE A 93 1.27 4.61 6.91
CA PHE A 93 0.89 4.35 8.30
C PHE A 93 1.48 3.05 8.84
N LEU A 94 1.51 1.99 8.04
CA LEU A 94 2.08 0.70 8.44
C LEU A 94 3.61 0.77 8.60
N PHE A 95 4.30 1.52 7.76
CA PHE A 95 5.73 1.79 7.98
C PHE A 95 5.97 2.65 9.23
N SER A 96 5.11 3.65 9.47
CA SER A 96 5.19 4.48 10.69
C SER A 96 5.00 3.64 11.94
N GLN A 97 4.11 2.64 11.93
CA GLN A 97 3.97 1.68 13.03
C GLN A 97 5.30 0.99 13.34
N GLY A 98 6.00 0.47 12.33
CA GLY A 98 7.30 -0.18 12.52
C GLY A 98 8.37 0.76 13.08
N VAL A 99 8.36 2.04 12.68
CA VAL A 99 9.24 3.06 13.23
C VAL A 99 8.94 3.30 14.72
N PHE A 100 7.67 3.46 15.09
CA PHE A 100 7.28 3.66 16.49
C PHE A 100 7.57 2.43 17.35
N GLU A 101 7.36 1.22 16.83
CA GLU A 101 7.70 -0.04 17.47
C GLU A 101 9.21 -0.11 17.76
N HIS A 102 10.04 0.23 16.78
CA HIS A 102 11.49 0.29 16.95
C HIS A 102 11.89 1.27 18.07
N TYR A 103 11.36 2.49 18.05
CA TYR A 103 11.64 3.47 19.10
C TYR A 103 11.11 3.05 20.48
N LEU A 104 9.96 2.36 20.53
CA LEU A 104 9.41 1.80 21.76
C LEU A 104 10.38 0.77 22.35
N ILE A 105 10.82 -0.20 21.55
CA ILE A 105 11.77 -1.24 21.94
C ILE A 105 13.09 -0.61 22.44
N MET A 106 13.66 0.33 21.68
CA MET A 106 14.91 1.00 22.06
C MET A 106 14.78 1.77 23.37
N SER A 107 13.63 2.39 23.63
CA SER A 107 13.39 3.15 24.86
C SER A 107 13.13 2.25 26.07
N SER A 108 12.73 1.00 25.86
CA SER A 108 12.44 0.03 26.94
C SER A 108 13.64 -0.89 27.28
N ILE A 109 14.78 -0.74 26.59
CA ILE A 109 15.96 -1.55 26.86
C ILE A 109 16.41 -1.35 28.34
N GLY A 110 16.56 -2.46 29.05
CA GLY A 110 16.96 -2.47 30.48
C GLY A 110 15.80 -2.31 31.44
N MET A 111 14.57 -2.16 30.98
CA MET A 111 13.38 -2.17 31.83
C MET A 111 12.82 -3.61 31.90
N ASP A 112 12.34 -3.99 33.06
CA ASP A 112 11.57 -5.22 33.22
C ASP A 112 10.11 -5.01 32.77
N GLN A 113 9.40 -6.12 32.59
CA GLN A 113 8.03 -6.10 32.11
C GLN A 113 7.07 -5.34 33.05
N GLU A 114 7.32 -5.41 34.35
CA GLU A 114 6.50 -4.76 35.37
C GLU A 114 6.69 -3.24 35.34
N ALA A 115 7.93 -2.76 35.17
CA ALA A 115 8.24 -1.34 35.00
C ALA A 115 7.60 -0.78 33.72
N ILE A 116 7.69 -1.49 32.56
CA ILE A 116 7.06 -1.08 31.31
C ILE A 116 5.54 -0.95 31.50
N THR A 117 4.90 -1.95 32.08
CA THR A 117 3.45 -1.96 32.32
C THR A 117 3.03 -0.82 33.26
N SER A 118 3.77 -0.59 34.33
CA SER A 118 3.49 0.50 35.28
C SER A 118 3.57 1.89 34.63
N VAL A 119 4.52 2.10 33.72
CA VAL A 119 4.62 3.35 32.96
C VAL A 119 3.44 3.48 31.99
N LEU A 120 3.08 2.42 31.27
CA LEU A 120 1.99 2.45 30.29
C LEU A 120 0.63 2.67 30.94
N ASP A 121 0.37 2.06 32.10
CA ASP A 121 -0.87 2.18 32.89
C ASP A 121 -0.98 3.49 33.67
N GLY A 122 0.10 4.27 33.72
CA GLY A 122 0.11 5.56 34.38
C GLY A 122 0.47 5.51 35.87
N GLY A 123 0.91 4.39 36.42
CA GLY A 123 1.35 4.22 37.78
C GLY A 123 2.67 4.93 38.10
N VAL A 124 3.50 5.17 37.09
CA VAL A 124 4.80 5.85 37.17
C VAL A 124 4.89 6.96 36.16
N ASN A 125 5.69 8.00 36.44
CA ASN A 125 5.95 9.08 35.46
C ASN A 125 6.62 8.54 34.20
N ASP A 126 6.19 9.06 33.04
CA ASP A 126 6.72 8.68 31.75
C ASP A 126 7.78 9.68 31.27
N ASP A 127 8.97 9.61 31.87
CA ASP A 127 10.08 10.54 31.58
C ASP A 127 10.72 10.30 30.20
N ILE A 128 10.52 9.11 29.63
CA ILE A 128 11.10 8.69 28.34
C ILE A 128 10.08 8.68 27.19
N GLY A 129 8.84 9.05 27.47
CA GLY A 129 7.78 9.13 26.46
C GLY A 129 7.34 7.77 25.92
N LEU A 130 7.24 6.75 26.78
CA LEU A 130 6.85 5.39 26.36
C LEU A 130 5.40 5.32 25.94
N ARG A 131 4.49 6.01 26.67
CA ARG A 131 3.04 6.01 26.39
C ARG A 131 2.71 6.59 25.03
N TRP A 132 3.28 7.73 24.69
CA TRP A 132 2.96 8.33 23.38
C TRP A 132 3.48 7.47 22.23
N LYS A 133 4.66 6.85 22.36
CA LYS A 133 5.22 5.93 21.36
C LYS A 133 4.34 4.70 21.17
N PHE A 134 3.89 4.11 22.29
CA PHE A 134 2.96 2.98 22.29
C PHE A 134 1.63 3.35 21.62
N ASN A 135 1.03 4.48 21.99
CA ASN A 135 -0.21 4.94 21.39
C ASN A 135 -0.03 5.25 19.90
N ALA A 136 1.05 5.90 19.51
CA ALA A 136 1.35 6.18 18.10
C ALA A 136 1.52 4.89 17.29
N MET A 137 2.20 3.87 17.84
CA MET A 137 2.32 2.55 17.23
C MET A 137 0.95 1.89 17.03
N VAL A 138 0.11 1.85 18.08
CA VAL A 138 -1.22 1.23 18.02
C VAL A 138 -2.13 1.96 17.04
N TRP A 139 -2.18 3.29 17.09
CA TRP A 139 -3.02 4.08 16.18
C TRP A 139 -2.57 3.99 14.73
N SER A 140 -1.26 4.10 14.48
CA SER A 140 -0.75 3.98 13.11
C SER A 140 -1.01 2.59 12.54
N GLY A 141 -0.87 1.53 13.33
CA GLY A 141 -1.19 0.17 12.92
C GLY A 141 -2.67 -0.02 12.58
N ASN A 142 -3.56 0.39 13.48
CA ASN A 142 -5.01 0.25 13.27
C ASN A 142 -5.51 1.04 12.06
N ILE A 143 -5.06 2.30 11.91
CA ILE A 143 -5.39 3.14 10.76
C ILE A 143 -4.83 2.52 9.48
N GLY A 144 -3.57 2.08 9.51
CA GLY A 144 -2.92 1.47 8.36
C GLY A 144 -3.62 0.21 7.88
N VAL A 145 -3.97 -0.71 8.79
CA VAL A 145 -4.74 -1.93 8.48
C VAL A 145 -6.12 -1.57 7.92
N GLY A 146 -6.86 -0.66 8.58
CA GLY A 146 -8.17 -0.22 8.11
C GLY A 146 -8.13 0.36 6.70
N LEU A 147 -7.19 1.25 6.42
CA LEU A 147 -6.99 1.84 5.09
C LEU A 147 -6.57 0.80 4.05
N LEU A 148 -5.77 -0.20 4.44
CA LEU A 148 -5.37 -1.29 3.53
C LEU A 148 -6.58 -2.12 3.10
N TRP A 149 -7.52 -2.41 4.01
CA TRP A 149 -8.78 -3.08 3.69
C TRP A 149 -9.67 -2.22 2.79
N VAL A 150 -9.76 -0.92 3.04
CA VAL A 150 -10.45 0.02 2.13
C VAL A 150 -9.83 0.00 0.74
N ALA A 151 -8.50 0.06 0.65
CA ALA A 151 -7.78 -0.02 -0.62
C ALA A 151 -8.03 -1.36 -1.33
N ALA A 152 -8.06 -2.49 -0.62
CA ALA A 152 -8.37 -3.81 -1.17
C ALA A 152 -9.81 -3.87 -1.72
N ALA A 153 -10.79 -3.35 -0.98
CA ALA A 153 -12.17 -3.28 -1.45
C ALA A 153 -12.33 -2.43 -2.71
N LEU A 154 -11.76 -1.22 -2.73
CA LEU A 154 -11.73 -0.35 -3.92
C LEU A 154 -11.02 -1.01 -5.09
N THR A 155 -9.97 -1.77 -4.81
CA THR A 155 -9.20 -2.53 -5.78
C THR A 155 -10.05 -3.63 -6.43
N LEU A 156 -10.83 -4.37 -5.67
CA LEU A 156 -11.75 -5.37 -6.19
C LEU A 156 -12.85 -4.72 -7.06
N ILE A 157 -13.50 -3.67 -6.53
CA ILE A 157 -14.59 -2.98 -7.24
C ILE A 157 -14.09 -2.45 -8.59
N THR A 158 -12.96 -1.74 -8.60
CA THR A 158 -12.40 -1.17 -9.83
C THR A 158 -11.84 -2.23 -10.78
N GLY A 159 -11.32 -3.33 -10.24
CA GLY A 159 -10.84 -4.47 -11.02
C GLY A 159 -11.98 -5.18 -11.71
N PHE A 160 -13.07 -5.44 -11.00
CA PHE A 160 -14.26 -6.08 -11.56
C PHE A 160 -14.95 -5.19 -12.62
N ASP A 161 -15.07 -3.87 -12.36
CA ASP A 161 -15.61 -2.93 -13.36
C ASP A 161 -14.78 -2.93 -14.65
N TYR A 162 -13.44 -2.93 -14.52
CA TYR A 162 -12.55 -2.99 -15.67
C TYR A 162 -12.69 -4.33 -16.43
N PHE A 163 -12.72 -5.44 -15.70
CA PHE A 163 -12.90 -6.77 -16.30
C PHE A 163 -14.25 -6.89 -17.01
N ALA A 164 -15.34 -6.45 -16.38
CA ALA A 164 -16.67 -6.46 -17.01
C ALA A 164 -16.70 -5.65 -18.32
N LYS A 165 -16.04 -4.50 -18.37
CA LYS A 165 -15.92 -3.67 -19.58
C LYS A 165 -15.04 -4.30 -20.65
N SER A 166 -14.11 -5.18 -20.27
CA SER A 166 -13.25 -5.88 -21.23
C SER A 166 -13.88 -7.14 -21.82
N LEU A 167 -14.91 -7.72 -21.20
CA LEU A 167 -15.57 -8.95 -21.63
C LEU A 167 -16.03 -8.94 -23.11
N PRO A 168 -16.61 -7.85 -23.66
CA PRO A 168 -17.01 -7.83 -25.07
C PRO A 168 -15.83 -8.04 -26.05
N PHE A 169 -14.61 -7.64 -25.63
CA PHE A 169 -13.40 -7.76 -26.44
C PHE A 169 -12.66 -9.08 -26.23
N LEU A 170 -13.07 -9.88 -25.23
CA LEU A 170 -12.54 -11.21 -24.94
C LEU A 170 -13.35 -12.34 -25.53
N LYS A 171 -14.59 -12.05 -26.01
CA LYS A 171 -15.39 -13.05 -26.71
C LYS A 171 -14.84 -13.15 -28.13
N ASP A 172 -14.40 -14.35 -28.49
CA ASP A 172 -14.17 -14.70 -29.89
C ASP A 172 -15.48 -14.42 -30.64
N ASP A 173 -15.42 -13.60 -31.70
CA ASP A 173 -16.48 -13.57 -32.68
C ASP A 173 -16.51 -14.97 -33.29
N GLY A 174 -17.38 -15.80 -32.74
CA GLY A 174 -17.58 -17.16 -33.20
C GLY A 174 -17.97 -17.11 -34.66
N SER A 175 -16.99 -17.44 -35.51
CA SER A 175 -17.17 -17.75 -36.91
C SER A 175 -18.03 -19.00 -37.12
#